data_6d88507e8bef0ab3b0d09160ac4e8c4d
#
_entry.id   6d88507e8bef0ab3b0d09160ac4e8c4d
#
_cell.length_a   1.000
_cell.length_b   1.000
_cell.length_c   1.000
_cell.angle_alpha   90.00
_cell.angle_beta   90.00
_cell.angle_gamma   90.00
#
_symmetry.space_group_name_H-M   'P 1'
#
loop_
_entity.id
_entity.type
_entity.pdbx_description
1 polymer ?
#
loop_
_entity_poly.entity_id
_entity_poly.type
_entity_poly.pdbx_seq_one_letter_code
_entity_poly.pdbx_strand_id
1 'polypeptide(L)'
;EIPLRLVGSEMCIRDRTDPIYLICTGLALFWVIAFGKYLIHMHNTFFLFDSIGLALFTVVGVGKSIALGYPFWVAIIMGSITGAAGGVLRDVFINEIPLIFRKEIYAMACVVGGLAYWICDLFGLEAFICQIIGGSTVFLARILAVKYSICLPILKGEQR
;
A
#
# COMPACT_ATOMS: atom_id res chain seq x y z
N GLU A 1 30.60 6.39 -1.12
CA GLU A 1 30.08 5.04 -0.79
C GLU A 1 29.11 5.18 0.37
N ILE A 2 27.82 5.27 0.06
CA ILE A 2 26.77 5.18 1.07
C ILE A 2 26.69 3.70 1.42
N PRO A 3 27.01 3.27 2.63
CA PRO A 3 26.97 1.85 2.95
C PRO A 3 25.52 1.37 2.87
N LEU A 4 25.26 0.53 1.91
CA LEU A 4 24.00 -0.21 1.71
C LEU A 4 23.57 -0.97 3.00
N ARG A 5 24.48 -1.05 3.96
CA ARG A 5 24.33 -1.68 5.26
C ARG A 5 23.48 -0.86 6.24
N LEU A 6 23.35 0.46 6.04
CA LEU A 6 22.62 1.36 6.94
C LEU A 6 21.10 1.34 6.71
N VAL A 7 20.64 1.00 5.52
CA VAL A 7 19.21 1.09 5.18
C VAL A 7 18.41 -0.14 5.66
N GLY A 8 19.05 -1.30 5.77
CA GLY A 8 18.35 -2.53 6.13
C GLY A 8 18.48 -2.93 7.60
N SER A 9 19.63 -2.68 8.24
CA SER A 9 19.90 -3.24 9.56
C SER A 9 19.60 -2.29 10.72
N GLU A 10 19.92 -1.02 10.62
CA GLU A 10 19.73 -0.10 11.74
C GLU A 10 18.29 0.38 11.90
N MET A 11 17.55 0.59 10.80
CA MET A 11 16.13 0.92 10.88
C MET A 11 15.31 -0.25 11.44
N CYS A 12 15.55 -1.47 10.99
CA CYS A 12 14.86 -2.65 11.51
C CYS A 12 15.25 -3.02 12.95
N ILE A 13 16.49 -2.77 13.35
CA ILE A 13 16.96 -3.07 14.72
C ILE A 13 16.49 -2.00 15.70
N ARG A 14 16.53 -0.73 15.32
CA ARG A 14 16.08 0.38 16.15
C ARG A 14 14.58 0.34 16.39
N ASP A 15 13.80 0.02 15.36
CA ASP A 15 12.35 -0.15 15.48
C ASP A 15 11.97 -1.38 16.35
N ARG A 16 12.81 -2.40 16.39
CA ARG A 16 12.58 -3.59 17.23
C ARG A 16 12.95 -3.41 18.69
N THR A 17 13.74 -2.42 19.01
CA THR A 17 14.14 -2.15 20.41
C THR A 17 13.18 -1.22 21.14
N ASP A 18 12.30 -0.53 20.41
CA ASP A 18 11.24 0.28 21.04
C ASP A 18 10.07 -0.61 21.50
N PRO A 19 9.82 -0.69 22.82
CA PRO A 19 8.74 -1.51 23.37
C PRO A 19 7.35 -1.09 22.87
N ILE A 20 7.21 0.12 22.35
CA ILE A 20 5.97 0.65 21.78
C ILE A 20 5.49 -0.21 20.61
N TYR A 21 6.40 -0.62 19.73
CA TYR A 21 6.02 -1.48 18.57
C TYR A 21 5.56 -2.86 19.02
N LEU A 22 6.20 -3.42 20.06
CA LEU A 22 5.80 -4.71 20.62
C LEU A 22 4.41 -4.62 21.25
N ILE A 23 4.14 -3.52 21.98
CA ILE A 23 2.83 -3.28 22.61
C ILE A 23 1.76 -3.08 21.54
N CYS A 24 2.00 -2.25 20.52
CA CYS A 24 1.07 -2.04 19.42
C CYS A 24 0.76 -3.32 18.64
N THR A 25 1.79 -4.12 18.35
CA THR A 25 1.61 -5.41 17.66
C THR A 25 0.86 -6.41 18.52
N GLY A 26 1.17 -6.47 19.82
CA GLY A 26 0.48 -7.32 20.79
C GLY A 26 -1.00 -6.93 20.97
N LEU A 27 -1.29 -5.63 21.05
CA LEU A 27 -2.66 -5.12 21.10
C LEU A 27 -3.41 -5.44 19.81
N ALA A 28 -2.79 -5.23 18.64
CA ALA A 28 -3.39 -5.56 17.35
C ALA A 28 -3.71 -7.06 17.26
N LEU A 29 -2.78 -7.92 17.68
CA LEU A 29 -2.97 -9.37 17.72
C LEU A 29 -4.10 -9.75 18.66
N PHE A 30 -4.15 -9.17 19.86
CA PHE A 30 -5.23 -9.38 20.82
C PHE A 30 -6.59 -9.00 20.24
N TRP A 31 -6.69 -7.84 19.56
CA TRP A 31 -7.91 -7.41 18.89
C TRP A 31 -8.34 -8.36 17.78
N VAL A 32 -7.40 -8.83 16.97
CA VAL A 32 -7.68 -9.81 15.91
C VAL A 32 -8.18 -11.13 16.49
N ILE A 33 -7.59 -11.63 17.56
CA ILE A 33 -8.04 -12.88 18.22
C ILE A 33 -9.42 -12.68 18.85
N ALA A 34 -9.65 -11.57 19.52
CA ALA A 34 -10.92 -11.30 20.23
C ALA A 34 -12.10 -11.08 19.26
N PHE A 35 -11.85 -10.38 18.14
CA PHE A 35 -12.88 -10.01 17.17
C PHE A 35 -12.78 -10.76 15.85
N GLY A 36 -11.82 -11.66 15.68
CA GLY A 36 -11.55 -12.37 14.44
C GLY A 36 -12.77 -13.12 13.89
N LYS A 37 -13.56 -13.75 14.76
CA LYS A 37 -14.81 -14.42 14.34
C LYS A 37 -15.82 -13.43 13.71
N TYR A 38 -15.86 -12.19 14.21
CA TYR A 38 -16.76 -11.15 13.69
C TYR A 38 -16.21 -10.55 12.39
N LEU A 39 -14.89 -10.39 12.31
CA LEU A 39 -14.21 -9.86 11.12
C LEU A 39 -14.29 -10.82 9.91
N ILE A 40 -14.16 -12.12 10.15
CA ILE A 40 -14.15 -13.14 9.08
C ILE A 40 -15.53 -13.24 8.39
N HIS A 41 -16.60 -12.92 9.10
CA HIS A 41 -17.95 -12.94 8.51
C HIS A 41 -18.23 -11.78 7.54
N MET A 42 -17.39 -10.75 7.51
CA MET A 42 -17.55 -9.60 6.64
C MET A 42 -16.51 -9.64 5.51
N HIS A 43 -16.83 -10.26 4.39
CA HIS A 43 -15.99 -10.33 3.18
C HIS A 43 -15.50 -8.96 2.70
N ASN A 44 -16.26 -7.89 2.98
CA ASN A 44 -15.90 -6.51 2.64
C ASN A 44 -14.82 -5.90 3.55
N THR A 45 -14.62 -6.43 4.76
CA THR A 45 -13.68 -5.87 5.74
C THR A 45 -12.24 -6.08 5.30
N PHE A 46 -11.90 -7.26 4.77
CA PHE A 46 -10.57 -7.54 4.22
C PHE A 46 -10.20 -6.58 3.09
N PHE A 47 -11.15 -6.33 2.19
CA PHE A 47 -10.96 -5.39 1.10
C PHE A 47 -10.73 -3.95 1.60
N LEU A 48 -11.46 -3.54 2.64
CA LEU A 48 -11.34 -2.20 3.21
C LEU A 48 -9.95 -2.02 3.85
N PHE A 49 -9.51 -2.95 4.68
CA PHE A 49 -8.19 -2.92 5.31
C PHE A 49 -7.04 -2.97 4.28
N ASP A 50 -7.19 -3.79 3.24
CA ASP A 50 -6.24 -3.83 2.13
C ASP A 50 -6.15 -2.47 1.42
N SER A 51 -7.30 -1.87 1.13
CA SER A 51 -7.34 -0.57 0.44
C SER A 51 -6.74 0.57 1.28
N ILE A 52 -6.94 0.55 2.60
CA ILE A 52 -6.32 1.51 3.52
C ILE A 52 -4.80 1.27 3.57
N GLY A 53 -4.37 0.02 3.73
CA GLY A 53 -2.96 -0.34 3.75
C GLY A 53 -2.26 0.06 2.45
N LEU A 54 -2.87 -0.24 1.31
CA LEU A 54 -2.37 0.16 0.00
C LEU A 54 -2.19 1.68 -0.10
N ALA A 55 -3.19 2.46 0.31
CA ALA A 55 -3.15 3.91 0.28
C ALA A 55 -2.00 4.45 1.14
N LEU A 56 -1.90 3.99 2.39
CA LEU A 56 -0.85 4.43 3.33
C LEU A 56 0.55 4.09 2.81
N PHE A 57 0.80 2.85 2.41
CA PHE A 57 2.12 2.44 1.95
C PHE A 57 2.52 3.10 0.63
N THR A 58 1.57 3.35 -0.27
CA THR A 58 1.85 4.07 -1.52
C THR A 58 2.31 5.50 -1.23
N VAL A 59 1.58 6.27 -0.43
CA VAL A 59 1.94 7.68 -0.17
C VAL A 59 3.22 7.80 0.67
N VAL A 60 3.46 6.89 1.60
CA VAL A 60 4.71 6.85 2.37
C VAL A 60 5.89 6.52 1.44
N GLY A 61 5.73 5.55 0.54
CA GLY A 61 6.75 5.19 -0.44
C GLY A 61 7.08 6.34 -1.40
N VAL A 62 6.06 7.02 -1.95
CA VAL A 62 6.23 8.19 -2.81
C VAL A 62 6.91 9.33 -2.06
N GLY A 63 6.38 9.71 -0.89
CA GLY A 63 6.91 10.82 -0.10
C GLY A 63 8.36 10.61 0.32
N LYS A 64 8.72 9.39 0.74
CA LYS A 64 10.08 9.04 1.10
C LYS A 64 11.05 9.11 -0.08
N SER A 65 10.59 8.67 -1.26
CA SER A 65 11.41 8.72 -2.49
C SER A 65 11.64 10.17 -2.94
N ILE A 66 10.62 11.03 -2.87
CA ILE A 66 10.76 12.46 -3.17
C ILE A 66 11.70 13.14 -2.17
N ALA A 67 11.56 12.87 -0.87
CA ALA A 67 12.42 13.41 0.16
C ALA A 67 13.91 13.03 -0.01
N LEU A 68 14.19 11.88 -0.63
CA LEU A 68 15.54 11.44 -1.00
C LEU A 68 16.05 12.05 -2.32
N GLY A 69 15.25 12.90 -2.98
CA GLY A 69 15.64 13.58 -4.22
C GLY A 69 15.50 12.73 -5.49
N TYR A 70 14.79 11.61 -5.43
CA TYR A 70 14.55 10.82 -6.64
C TYR A 70 13.53 11.50 -7.58
N PRO A 71 13.67 11.32 -8.90
CA PRO A 71 12.72 11.87 -9.86
C PRO A 71 11.32 11.28 -9.64
N PHE A 72 10.28 12.06 -9.98
CA PHE A 72 8.88 11.73 -9.68
C PHE A 72 8.43 10.34 -10.19
N TRP A 73 8.88 9.94 -11.39
CA TRP A 73 8.53 8.66 -11.97
C TRP A 73 9.09 7.48 -11.15
N VAL A 74 10.32 7.62 -10.61
CA VAL A 74 10.90 6.63 -9.68
C VAL A 74 10.09 6.60 -8.38
N ALA A 75 9.71 7.76 -7.85
CA ALA A 75 8.93 7.85 -6.63
C ALA A 75 7.56 7.15 -6.78
N ILE A 76 6.88 7.33 -7.91
CA ILE A 76 5.59 6.66 -8.19
C ILE A 76 5.78 5.15 -8.29
N ILE A 77 6.81 4.67 -8.98
CA ILE A 77 7.10 3.24 -9.10
C ILE A 77 7.40 2.63 -7.72
N MET A 78 8.27 3.26 -6.93
CA MET A 78 8.63 2.79 -5.59
C MET A 78 7.44 2.79 -4.64
N GLY A 79 6.60 3.83 -4.68
CA GLY A 79 5.35 3.89 -3.92
C GLY A 79 4.37 2.79 -4.32
N SER A 80 4.22 2.55 -5.62
CA SER A 80 3.34 1.49 -6.14
C SER A 80 3.83 0.10 -5.73
N ILE A 81 5.13 -0.17 -5.80
CA ILE A 81 5.72 -1.44 -5.37
C ILE A 81 5.53 -1.61 -3.86
N THR A 82 5.82 -0.56 -3.07
CA THR A 82 5.70 -0.61 -1.61
C THR A 82 4.25 -0.89 -1.19
N GLY A 83 3.29 -0.20 -1.81
CA GLY A 83 1.87 -0.41 -1.55
C GLY A 83 1.42 -1.82 -1.94
N ALA A 84 1.79 -2.28 -3.13
CA ALA A 84 1.39 -3.59 -3.63
C ALA A 84 2.02 -4.76 -2.89
N ALA A 85 3.26 -4.62 -2.41
CA ALA A 85 4.01 -5.70 -1.76
C ALA A 85 3.28 -6.25 -0.53
N GLY A 86 2.68 -5.38 0.29
CA GLY A 86 1.92 -5.81 1.46
C GLY A 86 0.73 -6.71 1.10
N GLY A 87 -0.03 -6.35 0.07
CA GLY A 87 -1.16 -7.15 -0.42
C GLY A 87 -0.72 -8.48 -1.02
N VAL A 88 0.37 -8.48 -1.79
CA VAL A 88 0.94 -9.72 -2.36
C VAL A 88 1.39 -10.68 -1.26
N LEU A 89 2.13 -10.19 -0.26
CA LEU A 89 2.58 -11.02 0.86
C LEU A 89 1.38 -11.60 1.63
N ARG A 90 0.38 -10.80 1.91
CA ARG A 90 -0.85 -11.27 2.56
C ARG A 90 -1.48 -12.42 1.77
N ASP A 91 -1.69 -12.24 0.46
CA ASP A 91 -2.37 -13.21 -0.39
C ASP A 91 -1.57 -14.52 -0.48
N VAL A 92 -0.22 -14.42 -0.55
CA VAL A 92 0.67 -15.59 -0.49
C VAL A 92 0.54 -16.33 0.85
N PHE A 93 0.47 -15.62 1.98
CA PHE A 93 0.32 -16.26 3.30
C PHE A 93 -1.03 -16.95 3.48
N ILE A 94 -2.09 -16.44 2.83
CA ILE A 94 -3.43 -17.06 2.87
C ILE A 94 -3.56 -18.17 1.81
N ASN A 95 -2.51 -18.39 0.99
CA ASN A 95 -2.51 -19.34 -0.13
C ASN A 95 -3.58 -19.03 -1.17
N GLU A 96 -3.83 -17.74 -1.41
CA GLU A 96 -4.70 -17.25 -2.47
C GLU A 96 -3.88 -16.63 -3.61
N ILE A 97 -4.46 -16.61 -4.82
CA ILE A 97 -3.82 -15.93 -5.95
C ILE A 97 -3.82 -14.43 -5.70
N PRO A 98 -2.64 -13.77 -5.65
CA PRO A 98 -2.54 -12.34 -5.35
C PRO A 98 -3.45 -11.48 -6.21
N LEU A 99 -4.11 -10.49 -5.58
CA LEU A 99 -5.05 -9.58 -6.24
C LEU A 99 -4.42 -8.80 -7.40
N ILE A 100 -3.11 -8.58 -7.36
CA ILE A 100 -2.37 -7.91 -8.43
C ILE A 100 -2.45 -8.68 -9.75
N PHE A 101 -2.52 -10.01 -9.70
CA PHE A 101 -2.68 -10.86 -10.89
C PHE A 101 -4.13 -11.03 -11.33
N ARG A 102 -5.07 -10.80 -10.42
CA ARG A 102 -6.50 -10.91 -10.71
C ARG A 102 -7.10 -9.60 -11.24
N LYS A 103 -6.56 -8.44 -10.81
CA LYS A 103 -7.09 -7.11 -11.15
C LYS A 103 -5.94 -6.12 -11.35
N GLU A 104 -5.63 -5.80 -12.58
CA GLU A 104 -4.62 -4.79 -12.96
C GLU A 104 -4.91 -3.40 -12.38
N ILE A 105 -6.14 -3.12 -12.01
CA ILE A 105 -6.59 -1.86 -11.39
C ILE A 105 -5.94 -1.64 -10.02
N TYR A 106 -5.41 -2.70 -9.38
CA TYR A 106 -4.71 -2.60 -8.10
C TYR A 106 -3.48 -1.68 -8.20
N ALA A 107 -2.62 -1.91 -9.18
CA ALA A 107 -1.44 -1.11 -9.42
C ALA A 107 -1.79 0.28 -9.98
N MET A 108 -2.80 0.39 -10.84
CA MET A 108 -3.23 1.66 -11.42
C MET A 108 -3.74 2.64 -10.35
N ALA A 109 -4.41 2.16 -9.31
CA ALA A 109 -4.83 3.02 -8.19
C ALA A 109 -3.63 3.66 -7.49
N CYS A 110 -2.54 2.91 -7.30
CA CYS A 110 -1.29 3.45 -6.71
C CYS A 110 -0.66 4.51 -7.62
N VAL A 111 -0.63 4.28 -8.94
CA VAL A 111 -0.09 5.24 -9.90
C VAL A 111 -0.89 6.54 -9.87
N VAL A 112 -2.21 6.47 -9.90
CA VAL A 112 -3.09 7.66 -9.85
C VAL A 112 -2.90 8.42 -8.53
N GLY A 113 -2.84 7.72 -7.40
CA GLY A 113 -2.59 8.35 -6.11
C GLY A 113 -1.18 8.94 -5.98
N GLY A 114 -0.17 8.28 -6.54
CA GLY A 114 1.20 8.79 -6.61
C GLY A 114 1.31 10.05 -7.48
N LEU A 115 0.58 10.11 -8.60
CA LEU A 115 0.48 11.31 -9.43
C LEU A 115 -0.21 12.45 -8.69
N ALA A 116 -1.31 12.16 -7.97
CA ALA A 116 -1.99 13.18 -7.16
C ALA A 116 -1.06 13.73 -6.07
N TYR A 117 -0.30 12.88 -5.39
CA TYR A 117 0.72 13.30 -4.43
C TYR A 117 1.74 14.24 -5.07
N TRP A 118 2.33 13.85 -6.20
CA TRP A 118 3.34 14.63 -6.90
C TRP A 118 2.80 15.99 -7.38
N ILE A 119 1.58 16.04 -7.91
CA ILE A 119 0.94 17.30 -8.30
C ILE A 119 0.81 18.23 -7.09
N CYS A 120 0.39 17.71 -5.93
CA CYS A 120 0.31 18.51 -4.70
C CYS A 120 1.67 19.02 -4.24
N ASP A 121 2.71 18.21 -4.36
CA ASP A 121 4.09 18.57 -4.05
C ASP A 121 4.61 19.69 -4.97
N LEU A 122 4.28 19.67 -6.27
CA LEU A 122 4.57 20.75 -7.20
C LEU A 122 3.95 22.09 -6.81
N PHE A 123 2.78 22.09 -6.18
CA PHE A 123 2.15 23.30 -5.66
C PHE A 123 2.78 23.78 -4.32
N GLY A 124 3.80 23.11 -3.84
CA GLY A 124 4.49 23.45 -2.59
C GLY A 124 3.65 23.25 -1.34
N LEU A 125 2.68 22.34 -1.38
CA LEU A 125 1.87 22.00 -0.22
C LEU A 125 2.69 21.21 0.80
N GLU A 126 2.33 21.31 2.07
CA GLU A 126 2.97 20.53 3.12
C GLU A 126 2.88 19.02 2.82
N ALA A 127 3.95 18.28 3.12
CA ALA A 127 4.03 16.84 2.90
C ALA A 127 2.85 16.08 3.52
N PHE A 128 2.33 16.53 4.65
CA PHE A 128 1.17 15.95 5.31
C PHE A 128 -0.11 16.08 4.47
N ILE A 129 -0.33 17.24 3.86
CA ILE A 129 -1.48 17.48 2.97
C ILE A 129 -1.36 16.62 1.71
N CYS A 130 -0.16 16.54 1.12
CA CYS A 130 0.11 15.69 -0.04
C CYS A 130 -0.18 14.21 0.25
N GLN A 131 0.18 13.73 1.45
CA GLN A 131 -0.12 12.37 1.91
C GLN A 131 -1.63 12.11 2.03
N ILE A 132 -2.37 13.05 2.60
CA ILE A 132 -3.84 12.92 2.74
C ILE A 132 -4.50 12.88 1.38
N ILE A 133 -4.16 13.79 0.48
CA ILE A 133 -4.75 13.87 -0.87
C ILE A 133 -4.39 12.63 -1.69
N GLY A 134 -3.11 12.27 -1.72
CA GLY A 134 -2.64 11.08 -2.43
C GLY A 134 -3.29 9.80 -1.89
N GLY A 135 -3.30 9.62 -0.57
CA GLY A 135 -3.91 8.46 0.08
C GLY A 135 -5.41 8.37 -0.14
N SER A 136 -6.12 9.48 -0.02
CA SER A 136 -7.56 9.54 -0.32
C SER A 136 -7.85 9.19 -1.77
N THR A 137 -7.00 9.63 -2.70
CA THR A 137 -7.14 9.32 -4.13
C THR A 137 -6.95 7.83 -4.39
N VAL A 138 -5.92 7.17 -3.81
CA VAL A 138 -5.73 5.71 -3.91
C VAL A 138 -6.96 4.98 -3.36
N PHE A 139 -7.41 5.37 -2.18
CA PHE A 139 -8.55 4.72 -1.51
C PHE A 139 -9.84 4.85 -2.32
N LEU A 140 -10.15 6.05 -2.81
CA LEU A 140 -11.32 6.29 -3.66
C LEU A 140 -11.23 5.52 -4.97
N ALA A 141 -10.06 5.52 -5.62
CA ALA A 141 -9.84 4.75 -6.85
C ALA A 141 -10.10 3.25 -6.63
N ARG A 142 -9.69 2.70 -5.48
CA ARG A 142 -9.94 1.30 -5.10
C ARG A 142 -11.43 1.01 -4.90
N ILE A 143 -12.13 1.87 -4.15
CA ILE A 143 -13.57 1.71 -3.92
C ILE A 143 -14.34 1.79 -5.25
N LEU A 144 -14.02 2.75 -6.11
CA LEU A 144 -14.66 2.91 -7.42
C LEU A 144 -14.38 1.70 -8.32
N ALA A 145 -13.14 1.21 -8.34
CA ALA A 145 -12.75 0.04 -9.12
C ALA A 145 -13.57 -1.21 -8.75
N VAL A 146 -13.83 -1.40 -7.46
CA VAL A 146 -14.63 -2.53 -6.98
C VAL A 146 -16.11 -2.30 -7.24
N LYS A 147 -16.62 -1.10 -6.96
CA LYS A 147 -18.05 -0.76 -7.15
C LYS A 147 -18.48 -0.89 -8.60
N TYR A 148 -17.65 -0.48 -9.53
CA TYR A 148 -17.96 -0.55 -10.97
C TYR A 148 -17.48 -1.85 -11.63
N SER A 149 -16.91 -2.79 -10.87
CA SER A 149 -16.36 -4.06 -11.38
C SER A 149 -15.50 -3.86 -12.63
N ILE A 150 -14.73 -2.76 -12.68
CA ILE A 150 -13.90 -2.42 -13.82
C ILE A 150 -12.78 -3.47 -13.88
N CYS A 151 -12.96 -4.49 -14.72
CA CYS A 151 -11.90 -5.43 -15.09
C CYS A 151 -11.36 -4.97 -16.44
N LEU A 152 -10.04 -4.80 -16.53
CA LEU A 152 -9.40 -4.69 -17.84
C LEU A 152 -9.70 -5.97 -18.63
N PRO A 153 -9.98 -5.87 -19.94
CA PRO A 153 -10.21 -7.05 -20.76
C PRO A 153 -8.94 -7.90 -20.74
N ILE A 154 -9.01 -9.01 -20.00
CA ILE A 154 -7.97 -10.02 -20.05
C ILE A 154 -7.98 -10.54 -21.49
N LEU A 155 -6.88 -10.33 -22.20
CA LEU A 155 -6.63 -11.05 -23.43
C LEU A 155 -6.70 -12.55 -23.04
N LYS A 156 -7.79 -13.22 -23.40
CA LYS A 156 -7.91 -14.67 -23.26
C LYS A 156 -6.82 -15.28 -24.11
N GLY A 157 -5.64 -15.47 -23.53
CA GLY A 157 -4.64 -16.36 -24.07
C GLY A 157 -5.27 -17.74 -24.11
N GLU A 158 -5.36 -18.27 -25.31
CA GLU A 158 -5.81 -19.56 -25.73
C GLU A 158 -5.33 -20.65 -24.73
N GLN A 159 -6.29 -21.26 -24.05
CA GLN A 159 -6.03 -22.50 -23.34
C GLN A 159 -5.74 -23.56 -24.39
N ARG A 160 -4.48 -23.95 -24.48
CA ARG A 160 -4.02 -25.20 -25.07
C ARG A 160 -3.62 -26.15 -23.98
#